data_16fd4dc84c31952a531eea48015fa100
#
_entry.id   16fd4dc84c31952a531eea48015fa100
#
_cell.length_a   1.000
_cell.length_b   1.000
_cell.length_c   1.000
_cell.angle_alpha   90.00
_cell.angle_beta   90.00
_cell.angle_gamma   90.00
#
_symmetry.space_group_name_H-M   'P 1'
#
loop_
_entity.id
_entity.type
_entity.pdbx_description
1 polymer ?
#
loop_
_entity_poly.entity_id
_entity_poly.type
_entity_poly.pdbx_seq_one_letter_code
_entity_poly.pdbx_strand_id
1 'polypeptide(L)'
;VQFRQNNMSMVFQKFALFPHKTVLHNVGYGLAIQNIAKDEWIEKATRWISRVGLDGYESYYPGQLSGGMQQRVGLARALSTDAEILLMDEAFSALDPLIRSEMQNILLDLQNELHKTIIFITHDLDEALKIGDRIAILKDGSMIQDSGPQEIIMNPADDYVSDFIKDINRARVIEVRSIMTPTNTKSTGPVAQESMVLEDILQIMSNDPSKPVTIENSKGKITGKIEIGNLIEGM
;
A
#
# COMPACT_ATOMS: atom_id res chain seq x y z
N VAL A 1 23.19 13.24 -11.74
CA VAL A 1 22.08 13.65 -12.61
C VAL A 1 21.54 12.45 -13.37
N GLN A 2 22.38 11.70 -14.08
CA GLN A 2 22.00 10.57 -14.95
C GLN A 2 21.29 9.42 -14.18
N PHE A 3 21.75 9.07 -12.98
CA PHE A 3 21.08 8.06 -12.13
C PHE A 3 19.62 8.45 -11.84
N ARG A 4 19.38 9.70 -11.40
CA ARG A 4 18.04 10.20 -11.09
C ARG A 4 17.11 10.20 -12.30
N GLN A 5 17.63 10.49 -13.49
CA GLN A 5 16.80 10.55 -14.70
C GLN A 5 16.30 9.19 -15.17
N ASN A 6 17.08 8.14 -14.94
CA ASN A 6 16.77 6.81 -15.46
C ASN A 6 16.16 5.87 -14.43
N ASN A 7 16.49 6.05 -13.13
CA ASN A 7 16.17 5.06 -12.10
C ASN A 7 15.18 5.55 -11.05
N MET A 8 14.77 6.83 -11.11
CA MET A 8 13.86 7.40 -10.11
C MET A 8 12.70 8.11 -10.78
N SER A 9 11.52 7.91 -10.26
CA SER A 9 10.32 8.67 -10.59
C SER A 9 9.65 9.19 -9.33
N MET A 10 8.77 10.19 -9.44
CA MET A 10 8.15 10.82 -8.29
C MET A 10 6.69 11.15 -8.54
N VAL A 11 5.86 10.84 -7.54
CA VAL A 11 4.47 11.28 -7.41
C VAL A 11 4.42 12.37 -6.36
N PHE A 12 3.83 13.50 -6.70
CA PHE A 12 3.75 14.69 -5.84
C PHE A 12 2.37 14.82 -5.21
N GLN A 13 2.29 15.42 -4.03
CA GLN A 13 1.06 15.72 -3.29
C GLN A 13 0.03 16.49 -4.15
N LYS A 14 0.45 17.49 -4.91
CA LYS A 14 -0.41 18.31 -5.79
C LYS A 14 -0.40 17.85 -7.25
N PHE A 15 -0.30 16.54 -7.50
CA PHE A 15 -0.34 15.88 -8.81
C PHE A 15 0.74 16.36 -9.80
N ALA A 16 1.14 17.62 -9.77
CA ALA A 16 2.13 18.27 -10.64
C ALA A 16 1.94 17.94 -12.14
N LEU A 17 0.69 17.86 -12.58
CA LEU A 17 0.36 17.63 -13.98
C LEU A 17 0.57 18.90 -14.80
N PHE A 18 0.95 18.76 -16.07
CA PHE A 18 1.04 19.85 -17.02
C PHE A 18 -0.38 20.22 -17.49
N PRO A 19 -0.92 21.40 -17.10
CA PRO A 19 -2.33 21.75 -17.39
C PRO A 19 -2.63 21.95 -18.88
N HIS A 20 -1.59 22.24 -19.68
CA HIS A 20 -1.67 22.44 -21.13
C HIS A 20 -1.40 21.16 -21.94
N LYS A 21 -1.21 20.03 -21.29
CA LYS A 21 -1.00 18.72 -21.91
C LYS A 21 -2.18 17.81 -21.59
N THR A 22 -2.56 16.96 -22.54
CA THR A 22 -3.58 15.92 -22.31
C THR A 22 -3.08 14.85 -21.35
N VAL A 23 -3.98 13.96 -20.90
CA VAL A 23 -3.64 12.79 -20.09
C VAL A 23 -2.54 11.98 -20.76
N LEU A 24 -2.72 11.62 -22.04
CA LEU A 24 -1.72 10.86 -22.80
C LEU A 24 -0.34 11.54 -22.79
N HIS A 25 -0.30 12.84 -23.02
CA HIS A 25 0.96 13.58 -23.03
C HIS A 25 1.55 13.82 -21.64
N ASN A 26 0.73 13.84 -20.58
CA ASN A 26 1.22 13.84 -19.20
C ASN A 26 1.89 12.52 -18.86
N VAL A 27 1.23 11.40 -19.12
CA VAL A 27 1.76 10.05 -18.83
C VAL A 27 3.00 9.75 -19.66
N GLY A 28 2.98 10.06 -20.96
CA GLY A 28 4.10 9.83 -21.86
C GLY A 28 5.26 10.84 -21.75
N TYR A 29 5.15 11.86 -20.90
CA TYR A 29 6.13 12.96 -20.85
C TYR A 29 7.55 12.50 -20.52
N GLY A 30 7.70 11.65 -19.52
CA GLY A 30 9.00 11.09 -19.13
C GLY A 30 9.65 10.26 -20.24
N LEU A 31 8.85 9.44 -20.91
CA LEU A 31 9.28 8.62 -22.04
C LEU A 31 9.76 9.47 -23.24
N ALA A 32 9.03 10.56 -23.52
CA ALA A 32 9.42 11.49 -24.58
C ALA A 32 10.74 12.20 -24.28
N ILE A 33 11.03 12.54 -23.01
CA ILE A 33 12.31 13.12 -22.58
C ILE A 33 13.46 12.10 -22.70
N GLN A 34 13.17 10.81 -22.48
CA GLN A 34 14.13 9.72 -22.66
C GLN A 34 14.43 9.42 -24.15
N ASN A 35 13.86 10.21 -25.08
CA ASN A 35 14.00 10.05 -26.52
C ASN A 35 13.45 8.72 -27.06
N ILE A 36 12.44 8.14 -26.39
CA ILE A 36 11.72 6.97 -26.89
C ILE A 36 10.90 7.36 -28.12
N ALA A 37 10.86 6.51 -29.13
CA ALA A 37 10.12 6.75 -30.37
C ALA A 37 8.64 7.04 -30.09
N LYS A 38 8.04 7.93 -30.92
CA LYS A 38 6.68 8.43 -30.65
C LYS A 38 5.65 7.32 -30.55
N ASP A 39 5.68 6.37 -31.44
CA ASP A 39 4.70 5.27 -31.45
C ASP A 39 4.85 4.37 -30.22
N GLU A 40 6.09 4.12 -29.79
CA GLU A 40 6.40 3.32 -28.61
C GLU A 40 5.97 4.01 -27.29
N TRP A 41 6.27 5.32 -27.14
CA TRP A 41 5.83 5.99 -25.90
C TRP A 41 4.31 6.17 -25.84
N ILE A 42 3.61 6.33 -26.97
CA ILE A 42 2.16 6.36 -27.02
C ILE A 42 1.59 5.04 -26.55
N GLU A 43 2.08 3.91 -27.07
CA GLU A 43 1.63 2.58 -26.67
C GLU A 43 1.85 2.34 -25.15
N LYS A 44 3.05 2.64 -24.63
CA LYS A 44 3.36 2.52 -23.20
C LYS A 44 2.45 3.41 -22.34
N ALA A 45 2.27 4.67 -22.73
CA ALA A 45 1.42 5.59 -22.00
C ALA A 45 -0.05 5.15 -21.99
N THR A 46 -0.58 4.69 -23.14
CA THR A 46 -1.96 4.17 -23.23
C THR A 46 -2.14 2.95 -22.34
N ARG A 47 -1.18 2.02 -22.30
CA ARG A 47 -1.21 0.86 -21.40
C ARG A 47 -1.30 1.28 -19.94
N TRP A 48 -0.50 2.28 -19.51
CA TRP A 48 -0.54 2.77 -18.13
C TRP A 48 -1.83 3.51 -17.80
N ILE A 49 -2.40 4.26 -18.76
CA ILE A 49 -3.71 4.91 -18.61
C ILE A 49 -4.80 3.87 -18.34
N SER A 50 -4.81 2.78 -19.11
CA SER A 50 -5.74 1.66 -18.92
C SER A 50 -5.55 0.99 -17.54
N ARG A 51 -4.29 0.73 -17.12
CA ARG A 51 -3.98 0.09 -15.84
C ARG A 51 -4.44 0.87 -14.62
N VAL A 52 -4.53 2.19 -14.72
CA VAL A 52 -5.06 3.04 -13.64
C VAL A 52 -6.56 3.33 -13.81
N GLY A 53 -7.24 2.67 -14.75
CA GLY A 53 -8.68 2.78 -14.97
C GLY A 53 -9.11 4.14 -15.58
N LEU A 54 -8.32 4.67 -16.51
CA LEU A 54 -8.59 5.93 -17.20
C LEU A 54 -8.77 5.74 -18.71
N ASP A 55 -9.28 4.58 -19.15
CA ASP A 55 -9.61 4.33 -20.56
C ASP A 55 -10.62 5.36 -21.07
N GLY A 56 -10.36 5.91 -22.26
CA GLY A 56 -11.20 6.94 -22.90
C GLY A 56 -10.93 8.37 -22.45
N TYR A 57 -10.00 8.60 -21.50
CA TYR A 57 -9.61 9.93 -21.03
C TYR A 57 -8.30 10.44 -21.62
N GLU A 58 -7.71 9.76 -22.60
CA GLU A 58 -6.38 10.04 -23.18
C GLU A 58 -6.27 11.47 -23.72
N SER A 59 -7.36 11.99 -24.30
CA SER A 59 -7.42 13.32 -24.92
C SER A 59 -7.86 14.44 -23.97
N TYR A 60 -8.25 14.10 -22.72
CA TYR A 60 -8.70 15.08 -21.74
C TYR A 60 -7.53 15.85 -21.13
N TYR A 61 -7.80 17.07 -20.69
CA TYR A 61 -6.85 17.89 -19.95
C TYR A 61 -7.08 17.77 -18.44
N PRO A 62 -6.04 17.99 -17.60
CA PRO A 62 -6.17 17.90 -16.15
C PRO A 62 -7.35 18.65 -15.55
N GLY A 63 -7.66 19.86 -16.04
CA GLY A 63 -8.79 20.65 -15.55
C GLY A 63 -10.19 20.05 -15.82
N GLN A 64 -10.28 19.00 -16.62
CA GLN A 64 -11.52 18.27 -16.92
C GLN A 64 -11.70 17.02 -16.05
N LEU A 65 -10.71 16.72 -15.17
CA LEU A 65 -10.65 15.51 -14.36
C LEU A 65 -10.94 15.81 -12.89
N SER A 66 -11.53 14.86 -12.19
CA SER A 66 -11.62 14.90 -10.72
C SER A 66 -10.23 14.80 -10.08
N GLY A 67 -10.08 15.14 -8.79
CA GLY A 67 -8.82 15.04 -8.06
C GLY A 67 -8.26 13.62 -8.07
N GLY A 68 -9.11 12.60 -7.85
CA GLY A 68 -8.70 11.19 -7.91
C GLY A 68 -8.24 10.77 -9.30
N MET A 69 -8.90 11.24 -10.38
CA MET A 69 -8.45 10.99 -11.75
C MET A 69 -7.09 11.65 -12.03
N GLN A 70 -6.88 12.88 -11.57
CA GLN A 70 -5.59 13.57 -11.70
C GLN A 70 -4.48 12.80 -10.97
N GLN A 71 -4.77 12.24 -9.79
CA GLN A 71 -3.82 11.40 -9.06
C GLN A 71 -3.46 10.14 -9.82
N ARG A 72 -4.44 9.46 -10.41
CA ARG A 72 -4.22 8.29 -11.29
C ARG A 72 -3.32 8.63 -12.48
N VAL A 73 -3.51 9.80 -13.09
CA VAL A 73 -2.62 10.29 -14.16
C VAL A 73 -1.20 10.51 -13.63
N GLY A 74 -1.04 11.09 -12.44
CA GLY A 74 0.26 11.29 -11.77
C GLY A 74 0.98 9.98 -11.49
N LEU A 75 0.25 8.97 -11.00
CA LEU A 75 0.78 7.62 -10.76
C LEU A 75 1.19 6.93 -12.07
N ALA A 76 0.30 6.94 -13.08
CA ALA A 76 0.60 6.39 -14.41
C ALA A 76 1.84 7.03 -15.05
N ARG A 77 1.99 8.36 -14.94
CA ARG A 77 3.18 9.09 -15.41
C ARG A 77 4.46 8.63 -14.71
N ALA A 78 4.41 8.45 -13.39
CA ALA A 78 5.59 8.03 -12.63
C ALA A 78 6.00 6.58 -12.96
N LEU A 79 5.02 5.70 -13.18
CA LEU A 79 5.26 4.28 -13.48
C LEU A 79 5.64 4.04 -14.95
N SER A 80 5.23 4.91 -15.88
CA SER A 80 5.47 4.72 -17.33
C SER A 80 6.95 4.73 -17.72
N THR A 81 7.81 5.36 -16.91
CA THR A 81 9.26 5.48 -17.17
C THR A 81 10.07 4.25 -16.80
N ASP A 82 9.43 3.20 -16.27
CA ASP A 82 10.08 1.96 -15.81
C ASP A 82 11.18 2.14 -14.75
N ALA A 83 11.20 3.30 -14.06
CA ALA A 83 12.15 3.58 -12.98
C ALA A 83 12.07 2.52 -11.88
N GLU A 84 13.22 2.12 -11.32
CA GLU A 84 13.31 1.11 -10.25
C GLU A 84 12.83 1.64 -8.91
N ILE A 85 12.99 2.96 -8.68
CA ILE A 85 12.64 3.64 -7.42
C ILE A 85 11.49 4.63 -7.67
N LEU A 86 10.41 4.48 -6.93
CA LEU A 86 9.28 5.39 -6.92
C LEU A 86 9.25 6.17 -5.59
N LEU A 87 9.39 7.49 -5.68
CA LEU A 87 9.21 8.39 -4.55
C LEU A 87 7.77 8.89 -4.53
N MET A 88 7.12 8.83 -3.38
CA MET A 88 5.76 9.30 -3.18
C MET A 88 5.72 10.23 -1.98
N ASP A 89 5.42 11.51 -2.21
CA ASP A 89 5.40 12.54 -1.18
C ASP A 89 3.95 12.95 -0.91
N GLU A 90 3.40 12.46 0.22
CA GLU A 90 1.99 12.64 0.64
C GLU A 90 0.99 12.45 -0.51
N ALA A 91 1.25 11.45 -1.35
CA ALA A 91 0.58 11.30 -2.63
C ALA A 91 -0.95 11.19 -2.54
N PHE A 92 -1.49 10.70 -1.43
CA PHE A 92 -2.93 10.46 -1.28
C PHE A 92 -3.62 11.41 -0.29
N SER A 93 -2.88 12.35 0.33
CA SER A 93 -3.40 13.22 1.40
C SER A 93 -4.54 14.16 0.93
N ALA A 94 -4.54 14.55 -0.34
CA ALA A 94 -5.55 15.45 -0.92
C ALA A 94 -6.82 14.73 -1.41
N LEU A 95 -6.92 13.41 -1.26
CA LEU A 95 -8.05 12.60 -1.72
C LEU A 95 -9.07 12.39 -0.60
N ASP A 96 -10.35 12.27 -0.99
CA ASP A 96 -11.37 11.80 -0.06
C ASP A 96 -11.12 10.32 0.35
N PRO A 97 -11.68 9.86 1.50
CA PRO A 97 -11.35 8.55 2.05
C PRO A 97 -11.62 7.37 1.11
N LEU A 98 -12.69 7.44 0.29
CA LEU A 98 -13.05 6.35 -0.62
C LEU A 98 -12.03 6.22 -1.75
N ILE A 99 -11.75 7.33 -2.43
CA ILE A 99 -10.78 7.38 -3.52
C ILE A 99 -9.38 7.08 -3.02
N ARG A 100 -9.01 7.55 -1.80
CA ARG A 100 -7.74 7.22 -1.15
C ARG A 100 -7.58 5.71 -0.99
N SER A 101 -8.58 5.03 -0.43
CA SER A 101 -8.55 3.57 -0.25
C SER A 101 -8.40 2.83 -1.59
N GLU A 102 -9.10 3.29 -2.62
CA GLU A 102 -8.99 2.73 -3.98
C GLU A 102 -7.58 2.91 -4.56
N MET A 103 -6.98 4.10 -4.41
CA MET A 103 -5.63 4.38 -4.87
C MET A 103 -4.56 3.57 -4.14
N GLN A 104 -4.71 3.37 -2.84
CA GLN A 104 -3.84 2.49 -2.05
C GLN A 104 -3.90 1.04 -2.55
N ASN A 105 -5.10 0.53 -2.84
CA ASN A 105 -5.26 -0.83 -3.37
C ASN A 105 -4.61 -0.96 -4.76
N ILE A 106 -4.82 0.01 -5.66
CA ILE A 106 -4.14 0.04 -6.97
C ILE A 106 -2.62 0.02 -6.79
N LEU A 107 -2.08 0.79 -5.82
CA LEU A 107 -0.63 0.82 -5.56
C LEU A 107 -0.12 -0.55 -5.09
N LEU A 108 -0.83 -1.20 -4.17
CA LEU A 108 -0.48 -2.54 -3.66
C LEU A 108 -0.53 -3.60 -4.76
N ASP A 109 -1.57 -3.59 -5.60
CA ASP A 109 -1.69 -4.52 -6.74
C ASP A 109 -0.52 -4.34 -7.72
N LEU A 110 -0.18 -3.08 -8.04
CA LEU A 110 0.94 -2.76 -8.91
C LEU A 110 2.30 -3.14 -8.28
N GLN A 111 2.47 -2.96 -6.96
CA GLN A 111 3.69 -3.35 -6.26
C GLN A 111 3.91 -4.86 -6.28
N ASN A 112 2.85 -5.65 -6.06
CA ASN A 112 2.89 -7.11 -6.14
C ASN A 112 3.30 -7.61 -7.52
N GLU A 113 2.97 -6.87 -8.58
CA GLU A 113 3.32 -7.25 -9.95
C GLU A 113 4.71 -6.73 -10.37
N LEU A 114 5.05 -5.49 -10.00
CA LEU A 114 6.23 -4.79 -10.54
C LEU A 114 7.47 -4.93 -9.65
N HIS A 115 7.31 -5.28 -8.37
CA HIS A 115 8.39 -5.43 -7.38
C HIS A 115 9.36 -4.24 -7.32
N LYS A 116 8.85 -3.00 -7.47
CA LYS A 116 9.65 -1.77 -7.43
C LYS A 116 9.94 -1.36 -5.98
N THR A 117 11.05 -0.67 -5.76
CA THR A 117 11.29 0.01 -4.48
C THR A 117 10.46 1.27 -4.39
N ILE A 118 9.56 1.35 -3.40
CA ILE A 118 8.72 2.52 -3.16
C ILE A 118 9.18 3.19 -1.85
N ILE A 119 9.50 4.48 -1.91
CA ILE A 119 9.69 5.31 -0.72
C ILE A 119 8.46 6.21 -0.62
N PHE A 120 7.63 5.93 0.39
CA PHE A 120 6.35 6.57 0.59
C PHE A 120 6.39 7.46 1.85
N ILE A 121 6.20 8.76 1.68
CA ILE A 121 6.13 9.72 2.79
C ILE A 121 4.65 10.03 3.06
N THR A 122 4.25 9.85 4.30
CA THR A 122 2.90 10.18 4.79
C THR A 122 2.94 10.64 6.24
N HIS A 123 1.96 11.41 6.66
CA HIS A 123 1.68 11.72 8.07
C HIS A 123 0.52 10.87 8.63
N ASP A 124 -0.07 10.02 7.81
CA ASP A 124 -1.17 9.12 8.16
C ASP A 124 -0.60 7.72 8.48
N LEU A 125 -0.68 7.34 9.75
CA LEU A 125 -0.10 6.07 10.21
C LEU A 125 -0.89 4.86 9.68
N ASP A 126 -2.23 4.95 9.57
CA ASP A 126 -3.04 3.86 8.99
C ASP A 126 -2.60 3.57 7.55
N GLU A 127 -2.26 4.63 6.80
CA GLU A 127 -1.73 4.50 5.44
C GLU A 127 -0.36 3.82 5.43
N ALA A 128 0.56 4.24 6.32
CA ALA A 128 1.88 3.63 6.44
C ALA A 128 1.79 2.15 6.83
N LEU A 129 0.92 1.79 7.78
CA LEU A 129 0.70 0.41 8.23
C LEU A 129 0.07 -0.47 7.15
N LYS A 130 -0.77 0.10 6.28
CA LYS A 130 -1.42 -0.62 5.19
C LYS A 130 -0.48 -0.89 4.01
N ILE A 131 0.38 0.08 3.68
CA ILE A 131 1.18 0.06 2.43
C ILE A 131 2.60 -0.44 2.68
N GLY A 132 3.20 -0.11 3.84
CA GLY A 132 4.62 -0.27 4.08
C GLY A 132 5.01 -1.67 4.54
N ASP A 133 5.96 -2.29 3.87
CA ASP A 133 6.68 -3.47 4.40
C ASP A 133 7.57 -3.07 5.58
N ARG A 134 8.03 -1.82 5.57
CA ARG A 134 8.92 -1.23 6.58
C ARG A 134 8.57 0.23 6.79
N ILE A 135 8.51 0.65 8.05
CA ILE A 135 8.07 2.00 8.45
C ILE A 135 9.16 2.65 9.29
N ALA A 136 9.58 3.83 8.87
CA ALA A 136 10.49 4.70 9.62
C ALA A 136 9.71 5.85 10.26
N ILE A 137 9.65 5.91 11.58
CA ILE A 137 9.01 7.00 12.32
C ILE A 137 10.07 8.05 12.65
N LEU A 138 9.81 9.29 12.21
CA LEU A 138 10.71 10.42 12.39
C LEU A 138 10.10 11.45 13.35
N LYS A 139 10.94 12.03 14.22
CA LYS A 139 10.59 13.15 15.10
C LYS A 139 11.75 14.12 15.13
N ASP A 140 11.48 15.41 14.92
CA ASP A 140 12.46 16.49 14.98
C ASP A 140 13.74 16.22 14.14
N GLY A 141 13.56 15.60 12.96
CA GLY A 141 14.65 15.27 12.05
C GLY A 141 15.46 14.02 12.42
N SER A 142 15.08 13.32 13.50
CA SER A 142 15.72 12.07 13.94
C SER A 142 14.79 10.88 13.70
N MET A 143 15.38 9.73 13.32
CA MET A 143 14.65 8.47 13.22
C MET A 143 14.51 7.88 14.63
N ILE A 144 13.26 7.66 15.07
CA ILE A 144 12.95 7.10 16.40
C ILE A 144 12.81 5.58 16.31
N GLN A 145 12.10 5.09 15.31
CA GLN A 145 11.92 3.66 15.09
C GLN A 145 11.90 3.35 13.60
N ASP A 146 12.48 2.23 13.20
CA ASP A 146 12.47 1.68 11.84
C ASP A 146 12.25 0.18 11.93
N SER A 147 11.01 -0.26 11.66
CA SER A 147 10.63 -1.67 11.76
C SER A 147 9.40 -2.00 10.90
N GLY A 148 8.98 -3.26 10.88
CA GLY A 148 7.75 -3.68 10.22
C GLY A 148 6.49 -3.20 10.97
N PRO A 149 5.31 -3.17 10.30
CA PRO A 149 4.05 -2.70 10.87
C PRO A 149 3.71 -3.35 12.22
N GLN A 150 3.82 -4.66 12.33
CA GLN A 150 3.48 -5.39 13.55
C GLN A 150 4.42 -5.04 14.71
N GLU A 151 5.72 -4.91 14.44
CA GLU A 151 6.71 -4.57 15.46
C GLU A 151 6.47 -3.18 16.05
N ILE A 152 6.05 -2.20 15.21
CA ILE A 152 5.67 -0.86 15.69
C ILE A 152 4.49 -0.93 16.65
N ILE A 153 3.47 -1.76 16.33
CA ILE A 153 2.25 -1.88 17.15
C ILE A 153 2.51 -2.67 18.45
N MET A 154 3.34 -3.71 18.38
CA MET A 154 3.58 -4.59 19.54
C MET A 154 4.68 -4.09 20.46
N ASN A 155 5.71 -3.45 19.92
CA ASN A 155 6.91 -3.03 20.64
C ASN A 155 7.30 -1.59 20.27
N PRO A 156 6.48 -0.57 20.65
CA PRO A 156 6.81 0.83 20.40
C PRO A 156 8.10 1.22 21.13
N ALA A 157 8.99 1.95 20.44
CA ALA A 157 10.33 2.27 20.93
C ALA A 157 10.33 3.25 22.12
N ASP A 158 9.35 4.13 22.19
CA ASP A 158 9.20 5.12 23.25
C ASP A 158 7.74 5.58 23.42
N ASP A 159 7.52 6.50 24.39
CA ASP A 159 6.19 7.05 24.67
C ASP A 159 5.62 7.84 23.48
N TYR A 160 6.48 8.45 22.64
CA TYR A 160 6.02 9.16 21.45
C TYR A 160 5.42 8.19 20.41
N VAL A 161 6.09 7.07 20.16
CA VAL A 161 5.56 6.05 19.26
C VAL A 161 4.30 5.42 19.85
N SER A 162 4.28 5.14 21.18
CA SER A 162 3.10 4.63 21.89
C SER A 162 1.90 5.57 21.74
N ASP A 163 2.08 6.86 21.90
CA ASP A 163 1.03 7.87 21.71
C ASP A 163 0.56 7.95 20.24
N PHE A 164 1.50 7.77 19.31
CA PHE A 164 1.22 7.85 17.88
C PHE A 164 0.35 6.68 17.37
N ILE A 165 0.49 5.49 18.00
CA ILE A 165 -0.24 4.28 17.62
C ILE A 165 -1.51 4.01 18.46
N LYS A 166 -1.80 4.80 19.49
CA LYS A 166 -2.85 4.49 20.48
C LYS A 166 -4.26 4.36 19.88
N ASP A 167 -4.56 5.13 18.83
CA ASP A 167 -5.88 5.17 18.18
C ASP A 167 -5.99 4.18 17.00
N ILE A 168 -4.93 3.42 16.72
CA ILE A 168 -4.89 2.46 15.63
C ILE A 168 -5.74 1.22 15.95
N ASN A 169 -6.53 0.79 15.00
CA ASN A 169 -7.20 -0.51 15.09
C ASN A 169 -6.18 -1.65 14.90
N ARG A 170 -5.67 -2.16 16.03
CA ARG A 170 -4.66 -3.24 16.04
C ARG A 170 -5.12 -4.50 15.30
N ALA A 171 -6.43 -4.78 15.30
CA ALA A 171 -6.97 -5.95 14.62
C ALA A 171 -6.75 -5.94 13.09
N ARG A 172 -6.50 -4.79 12.49
CA ARG A 172 -6.19 -4.63 11.05
C ARG A 172 -4.73 -4.81 10.69
N VAL A 173 -3.84 -4.85 11.69
CA VAL A 173 -2.40 -4.89 11.48
C VAL A 173 -1.78 -6.18 12.01
N ILE A 174 -2.25 -6.64 13.17
CA ILE A 174 -1.67 -7.82 13.82
C ILE A 174 -2.11 -9.08 13.06
N GLU A 175 -1.12 -9.80 12.54
CA GLU A 175 -1.32 -11.09 11.90
C GLU A 175 -1.49 -12.20 12.94
N VAL A 176 -2.28 -13.19 12.57
CA VAL A 176 -2.61 -14.37 13.39
C VAL A 176 -1.39 -15.09 13.93
N ARG A 177 -0.34 -15.19 13.12
CA ARG A 177 0.91 -15.86 13.51
C ARG A 177 1.58 -15.29 14.77
N SER A 178 1.32 -14.02 15.08
CA SER A 178 1.94 -13.31 16.22
C SER A 178 1.28 -13.66 17.56
N ILE A 179 0.01 -14.11 17.55
CA ILE A 179 -0.78 -14.37 18.76
C ILE A 179 -1.35 -15.78 18.86
N MET A 180 -1.20 -16.62 17.81
CA MET A 180 -1.71 -17.99 17.82
C MET A 180 -1.01 -18.85 18.87
N THR A 181 -1.74 -19.83 19.42
CA THR A 181 -1.14 -20.89 20.22
C THR A 181 -0.54 -21.94 19.26
N PRO A 182 0.79 -22.19 19.29
CA PRO A 182 1.42 -23.16 18.40
C PRO A 182 0.86 -24.58 18.62
N THR A 183 0.48 -25.25 17.54
CA THR A 183 0.05 -26.65 17.56
C THR A 183 0.19 -27.28 16.18
N ASN A 184 0.32 -28.60 16.13
CA ASN A 184 0.29 -29.37 14.88
C ASN A 184 -1.03 -30.14 14.71
N THR A 185 -1.99 -29.94 15.62
CA THR A 185 -3.25 -30.70 15.67
C THR A 185 -4.38 -29.84 15.09
N LYS A 186 -5.15 -30.40 14.17
CA LYS A 186 -6.33 -29.76 13.60
C LYS A 186 -7.42 -29.60 14.68
N SER A 187 -8.00 -28.42 14.81
CA SER A 187 -9.17 -28.15 15.63
C SER A 187 -10.47 -28.53 14.91
N THR A 188 -11.58 -28.47 15.63
CA THR A 188 -12.92 -28.77 15.08
C THR A 188 -13.54 -27.60 14.32
N GLY A 189 -12.91 -26.44 14.35
CA GLY A 189 -13.40 -25.21 13.73
C GLY A 189 -12.86 -24.98 12.30
N PRO A 190 -13.10 -23.79 11.76
CA PRO A 190 -12.63 -23.41 10.43
C PRO A 190 -11.10 -23.35 10.36
N VAL A 191 -10.59 -23.23 9.11
CA VAL A 191 -9.17 -23.09 8.82
C VAL A 191 -8.89 -21.69 8.30
N ALA A 192 -7.78 -21.09 8.72
CA ALA A 192 -7.32 -19.78 8.27
C ALA A 192 -5.81 -19.78 8.02
N GLN A 193 -5.32 -18.82 7.24
CA GLN A 193 -3.88 -18.66 6.97
C GLN A 193 -3.19 -17.85 8.06
N GLU A 194 -1.94 -18.19 8.37
CA GLU A 194 -1.14 -17.50 9.40
C GLU A 194 -0.84 -16.02 9.09
N SER A 195 -0.97 -15.61 7.82
CA SER A 195 -0.82 -14.23 7.36
C SER A 195 -2.11 -13.39 7.41
N MET A 196 -3.25 -13.98 7.78
CA MET A 196 -4.49 -13.22 7.96
C MET A 196 -4.38 -12.31 9.18
N VAL A 197 -5.05 -11.15 9.14
CA VAL A 197 -5.12 -10.24 10.28
C VAL A 197 -6.24 -10.64 11.24
N LEU A 198 -6.19 -10.11 12.47
CA LEU A 198 -7.18 -10.47 13.50
C LEU A 198 -8.62 -10.12 13.12
N GLU A 199 -8.81 -9.01 12.36
CA GLU A 199 -10.14 -8.60 11.88
C GLU A 199 -10.78 -9.69 11.01
N ASP A 200 -10.01 -10.35 10.14
CA ASP A 200 -10.50 -11.45 9.31
C ASP A 200 -10.88 -12.67 10.16
N ILE A 201 -10.08 -12.98 11.18
CA ILE A 201 -10.38 -14.08 12.11
C ILE A 201 -11.64 -13.81 12.92
N LEU A 202 -11.87 -12.57 13.37
CA LEU A 202 -13.10 -12.18 14.04
C LEU A 202 -14.33 -12.43 13.15
N GLN A 203 -14.23 -12.14 11.86
CA GLN A 203 -15.31 -12.44 10.90
C GLN A 203 -15.54 -13.95 10.77
N ILE A 204 -14.48 -14.75 10.67
CA ILE A 204 -14.59 -16.21 10.60
C ILE A 204 -15.22 -16.79 11.87
N MET A 205 -14.83 -16.28 13.04
CA MET A 205 -15.34 -16.74 14.34
C MET A 205 -16.74 -16.21 14.68
N SER A 206 -17.23 -15.19 13.98
CA SER A 206 -18.56 -14.60 14.27
C SER A 206 -19.71 -15.60 14.17
N ASN A 207 -19.57 -16.62 13.34
CA ASN A 207 -20.58 -17.67 13.15
C ASN A 207 -20.62 -18.68 14.31
N ASP A 208 -19.50 -18.98 14.95
CA ASP A 208 -19.41 -19.87 16.12
C ASP A 208 -18.15 -19.52 16.94
N PRO A 209 -18.23 -18.56 17.86
CA PRO A 209 -17.08 -18.11 18.66
C PRO A 209 -16.50 -19.16 19.61
N SER A 210 -17.22 -20.26 19.85
CA SER A 210 -16.77 -21.34 20.74
C SER A 210 -15.78 -22.29 20.09
N LYS A 211 -15.68 -22.30 18.75
CA LYS A 211 -14.80 -23.20 18.01
C LYS A 211 -13.45 -22.54 17.72
N PRO A 212 -12.34 -23.17 18.10
CA PRO A 212 -11.00 -22.70 17.76
C PRO A 212 -10.78 -22.73 16.24
N VAL A 213 -10.15 -21.69 15.69
CA VAL A 213 -9.73 -21.64 14.27
C VAL A 213 -8.39 -22.36 14.14
N THR A 214 -8.26 -23.30 13.21
CA THR A 214 -6.99 -23.94 12.86
C THR A 214 -6.19 -22.99 11.96
N ILE A 215 -4.90 -22.81 12.26
CA ILE A 215 -4.01 -21.94 11.47
C ILE A 215 -3.05 -22.77 10.65
N GLU A 216 -2.98 -22.47 9.37
CA GLU A 216 -2.09 -23.13 8.40
C GLU A 216 -1.14 -22.10 7.77
N ASN A 217 0.06 -22.54 7.42
CA ASN A 217 0.99 -21.74 6.62
C ASN A 217 0.64 -21.85 5.12
N SER A 218 1.36 -21.10 4.28
CA SER A 218 1.18 -21.07 2.81
C SER A 218 1.35 -22.44 2.12
N LYS A 219 1.91 -23.45 2.81
CA LYS A 219 2.09 -24.84 2.33
C LYS A 219 0.99 -25.79 2.83
N GLY A 220 -0.05 -25.27 3.51
CA GLY A 220 -1.13 -26.07 4.08
C GLY A 220 -0.73 -26.91 5.31
N LYS A 221 0.41 -26.58 5.95
CA LYS A 221 0.82 -27.23 7.19
C LYS A 221 0.23 -26.49 8.37
N ILE A 222 -0.39 -27.21 9.32
CA ILE A 222 -0.89 -26.64 10.56
C ILE A 222 0.27 -26.11 11.39
N THR A 223 0.19 -24.84 11.79
CA THR A 223 1.20 -24.13 12.60
C THR A 223 0.66 -23.69 13.95
N GLY A 224 -0.67 -23.55 14.09
CA GLY A 224 -1.27 -23.11 15.33
C GLY A 224 -2.78 -23.23 15.37
N LYS A 225 -3.36 -22.71 16.46
CA LYS A 225 -4.79 -22.48 16.64
C LYS A 225 -5.02 -21.11 17.28
N ILE A 226 -6.18 -20.54 17.01
CA ILE A 226 -6.68 -19.32 17.67
C ILE A 226 -7.97 -19.64 18.42
N GLU A 227 -8.04 -19.21 19.64
CA GLU A 227 -9.24 -19.17 20.48
C GLU A 227 -9.62 -17.73 20.76
N ILE A 228 -10.85 -17.48 21.20
CA ILE A 228 -11.34 -16.12 21.45
C ILE A 228 -10.47 -15.36 22.48
N GLY A 229 -9.87 -16.10 23.44
CA GLY A 229 -8.94 -15.53 24.42
C GLY A 229 -7.70 -14.89 23.79
N ASN A 230 -7.12 -15.55 22.76
CA ASN A 230 -5.96 -15.00 22.03
C ASN A 230 -6.30 -13.67 21.31
N LEU A 231 -7.54 -13.56 20.78
CA LEU A 231 -7.97 -12.34 20.10
C LEU A 231 -8.11 -11.16 21.08
N ILE A 232 -8.64 -11.42 22.28
CA ILE A 232 -8.82 -10.39 23.32
C ILE A 232 -7.45 -9.88 23.81
N GLU A 233 -6.46 -10.76 23.94
CA GLU A 233 -5.10 -10.39 24.35
C GLU A 233 -4.34 -9.62 23.25
N GLY A 234 -4.66 -9.87 21.96
CA GLY A 234 -4.01 -9.25 20.82
C GLY A 234 -4.60 -7.87 20.43
N MET A 235 -5.78 -7.52 20.91
CA MET A 235 -6.47 -6.26 20.64
C MET A 235 -6.10 -5.19 21.65
#